data_d071f0f9b181a9f47f7980628fb9108b
#
_entry.id   d071f0f9b181a9f47f7980628fb9108b
#
_cell.length_a   1.000
_cell.length_b   1.000
_cell.length_c   1.000
_cell.angle_alpha   90.00
_cell.angle_beta   90.00
_cell.angle_gamma   90.00
#
_symmetry.space_group_name_H-M   'P 1'
#
loop_
_entity.id
_entity.type
_entity.pdbx_description
1 polymer ?
#
loop_
_entity_poly.entity_id
_entity_poly.type
_entity_poly.pdbx_seq_one_letter_code
_entity_poly.pdbx_strand_id
1 'polypeptide(L)'
;NSTGILYQNINTSTGGLAVVRDNVISIITNTNTANLALRSLGISMFSNNILVERNRVFGLSNAALSPLAKIAALYLRSRADDVNTGMIRNNMFAINTTTNAQIKAIDMQDGVVKANIYHNSVLAEGSSATNSYTLFKSATAAADVKNNVLYNAVSGAGTAYAIGLETN
;
A
#
# COMPACT_ATOMS: atom_id res chain seq x y z
N ASN A 1 7.50 6.30 11.85
CA ASN A 1 7.01 6.13 10.48
C ASN A 1 8.07 6.61 9.49
N SER A 2 8.21 5.89 8.40
CA SER A 2 9.08 6.25 7.27
C SER A 2 8.24 6.23 6.00
N THR A 3 8.35 7.27 5.17
CA THR A 3 7.57 7.38 3.93
C THR A 3 8.45 7.99 2.84
N GLY A 4 8.43 7.38 1.65
CA GLY A 4 9.16 7.88 0.48
C GLY A 4 8.47 9.10 -0.14
N ILE A 5 7.22 8.93 -0.62
CA ILE A 5 6.40 10.04 -1.14
C ILE A 5 5.13 10.13 -0.31
N LEU A 6 4.86 11.30 0.24
CA LEU A 6 3.64 11.61 0.97
C LEU A 6 2.87 12.71 0.26
N TYR A 7 1.65 12.41 -0.14
CA TYR A 7 0.68 13.39 -0.62
C TYR A 7 -0.54 13.41 0.30
N GLN A 8 -0.82 14.58 0.86
CA GLN A 8 -2.00 14.82 1.67
C GLN A 8 -2.80 15.98 1.11
N ASN A 9 -3.98 15.70 0.58
CA ASN A 9 -4.93 16.74 0.24
C ASN A 9 -5.92 16.91 1.41
N ILE A 10 -5.72 17.93 2.21
CA ILE A 10 -6.58 18.25 3.36
C ILE A 10 -7.72 19.22 3.01
N ASN A 11 -7.72 19.79 1.80
CA ASN A 11 -8.66 20.83 1.39
C ASN A 11 -9.52 20.35 0.22
N THR A 12 -10.77 20.00 0.51
CA THR A 12 -11.89 19.84 -0.42
C THR A 12 -11.82 18.69 -1.47
N SER A 13 -12.99 18.18 -1.81
CA SER A 13 -13.24 17.19 -2.89
C SER A 13 -12.88 17.70 -4.31
N THR A 14 -12.54 18.97 -4.46
CA THR A 14 -12.24 19.65 -5.73
C THR A 14 -10.75 19.87 -5.98
N GLY A 15 -9.88 19.25 -5.20
CA GLY A 15 -8.43 19.32 -5.42
C GLY A 15 -8.03 18.85 -6.81
N GLY A 16 -7.00 19.49 -7.40
CA GLY A 16 -6.44 19.07 -8.68
C GLY A 16 -5.92 17.63 -8.67
N LEU A 17 -5.76 17.03 -9.85
CA LEU A 17 -5.19 15.70 -10.00
C LEU A 17 -3.76 15.65 -9.45
N ALA A 18 -3.52 14.80 -8.46
CA ALA A 18 -2.18 14.51 -7.97
C ALA A 18 -1.53 13.41 -8.81
N VAL A 19 -0.37 13.69 -9.37
CA VAL A 19 0.36 12.76 -10.23
C VAL A 19 1.66 12.33 -9.56
N VAL A 20 1.82 11.02 -9.36
CA VAL A 20 3.07 10.38 -8.92
C VAL A 20 3.47 9.39 -10.00
N ARG A 21 4.50 9.72 -10.78
CA ARG A 21 4.92 8.90 -11.91
C ARG A 21 6.42 8.87 -12.11
N ASP A 22 6.89 7.79 -12.75
CA ASP A 22 8.27 7.61 -13.19
C ASP A 22 9.30 7.69 -12.06
N ASN A 23 8.89 7.34 -10.81
CA ASN A 23 9.79 7.38 -9.67
C ASN A 23 10.38 5.99 -9.37
N VAL A 24 11.60 6.01 -8.85
CA VAL A 24 12.24 4.87 -8.20
C VAL A 24 12.36 5.19 -6.72
N ILE A 25 11.66 4.41 -5.89
CA ILE A 25 11.65 4.58 -4.43
C ILE A 25 12.21 3.30 -3.83
N SER A 26 13.28 3.41 -3.08
CA SER A 26 13.95 2.27 -2.48
C SER A 26 14.50 2.59 -1.08
N ILE A 27 14.74 1.53 -0.30
CA ILE A 27 15.41 1.62 1.01
C ILE A 27 14.63 2.51 2.00
N ILE A 28 13.34 2.26 2.12
CA ILE A 28 12.51 2.86 3.17
C ILE A 28 12.51 1.93 4.38
N THR A 29 13.29 2.28 5.37
CA THR A 29 13.51 1.45 6.56
C THR A 29 13.01 2.13 7.82
N ASN A 30 12.29 1.39 8.65
CA ASN A 30 12.02 1.72 10.04
C ASN A 30 12.81 0.76 10.94
N THR A 31 13.80 1.28 11.63
CA THR A 31 14.69 0.50 12.53
C THR A 31 14.19 0.45 13.97
N ASN A 32 13.09 1.13 14.30
CA ASN A 32 12.55 1.15 15.64
C ASN A 32 11.89 -0.20 15.98
N THR A 33 12.41 -0.89 16.99
CA THR A 33 11.93 -2.19 17.47
C THR A 33 10.83 -2.09 18.53
N ALA A 34 10.34 -0.90 18.84
CA ALA A 34 9.26 -0.75 19.81
C ALA A 34 7.98 -1.46 19.36
N ASN A 35 7.18 -1.92 20.33
CA ASN A 35 5.87 -2.52 20.06
C ASN A 35 4.81 -1.45 19.75
N LEU A 36 5.02 -0.73 18.65
CA LEU A 36 4.17 0.37 18.18
C LEU A 36 3.69 0.10 16.75
N ALA A 37 2.51 0.61 16.41
CA ALA A 37 1.93 0.52 15.08
C ALA A 37 2.64 1.42 14.05
N LEU A 38 3.95 1.24 13.87
CA LEU A 38 4.78 2.02 12.98
C LEU A 38 4.60 1.59 11.51
N ARG A 39 4.83 2.53 10.59
CA ARG A 39 4.62 2.29 9.16
C ARG A 39 5.89 2.56 8.36
N SER A 40 6.14 1.69 7.37
CA SER A 40 7.11 1.91 6.30
C SER A 40 6.36 1.95 4.98
N LEU A 41 6.27 3.12 4.37
CA LEU A 41 5.43 3.36 3.19
C LEU A 41 6.28 3.87 2.03
N GLY A 42 6.15 3.26 0.86
CA GLY A 42 6.76 3.76 -0.37
C GLY A 42 6.07 5.03 -0.84
N ILE A 43 4.82 4.93 -1.26
CA ILE A 43 3.95 6.03 -1.68
C ILE A 43 2.74 6.04 -0.75
N SER A 44 2.42 7.20 -0.18
CA SER A 44 1.23 7.40 0.66
C SER A 44 0.38 8.52 0.08
N MET A 45 -0.86 8.19 -0.32
CA MET A 45 -1.80 9.12 -0.94
C MET A 45 -3.04 9.26 -0.08
N PHE A 46 -3.46 10.50 0.16
CA PHE A 46 -4.69 10.82 0.87
C PHE A 46 -5.65 11.62 -0.02
N SER A 47 -6.12 10.99 -1.08
CA SER A 47 -7.10 11.48 -2.04
C SER A 47 -7.47 10.36 -3.00
N ASN A 48 -8.66 10.43 -3.62
CA ASN A 48 -9.02 9.62 -4.78
C ASN A 48 -8.69 10.30 -6.12
N ASN A 49 -8.46 11.62 -6.16
CA ASN A 49 -8.07 12.32 -7.39
C ASN A 49 -6.57 12.15 -7.66
N ILE A 50 -6.15 10.94 -7.99
CA ILE A 50 -4.76 10.56 -8.12
C ILE A 50 -4.48 9.77 -9.41
N LEU A 51 -3.28 9.98 -9.93
CA LEU A 51 -2.65 9.11 -10.93
C LEU A 51 -1.30 8.63 -10.38
N VAL A 52 -1.19 7.32 -10.13
CA VAL A 52 0.06 6.67 -9.72
C VAL A 52 0.47 5.73 -10.84
N GLU A 53 1.50 6.10 -11.60
CA GLU A 53 1.88 5.31 -12.77
C GLU A 53 3.40 5.20 -12.98
N ARG A 54 3.82 4.04 -13.50
CA ARG A 54 5.22 3.75 -13.87
C ARG A 54 6.23 3.98 -12.74
N ASN A 55 5.80 3.76 -11.49
CA ASN A 55 6.72 3.82 -10.36
C ASN A 55 7.30 2.44 -10.06
N ARG A 56 8.51 2.43 -9.53
CA ARG A 56 9.17 1.25 -8.96
C ARG A 56 9.41 1.49 -7.48
N VAL A 57 8.82 0.64 -6.63
CA VAL A 57 8.97 0.74 -5.18
C VAL A 57 9.47 -0.59 -4.65
N PHE A 58 10.59 -0.59 -3.94
CA PHE A 58 11.21 -1.80 -3.39
C PHE A 58 12.10 -1.50 -2.17
N GLY A 59 12.59 -2.54 -1.49
CA GLY A 59 13.50 -2.39 -0.37
C GLY A 59 12.84 -1.75 0.87
N LEU A 60 11.57 -2.04 1.11
CA LEU A 60 10.84 -1.58 2.29
C LEU A 60 11.06 -2.56 3.44
N SER A 61 11.36 -2.05 4.63
CA SER A 61 11.49 -2.87 5.84
C SER A 61 10.95 -2.16 7.08
N ASN A 62 10.58 -2.94 8.10
CA ASN A 62 10.07 -2.43 9.36
C ASN A 62 10.45 -3.39 10.48
N ALA A 63 11.27 -2.92 11.42
CA ALA A 63 11.74 -3.68 12.55
C ALA A 63 10.79 -3.66 13.77
N ALA A 64 9.65 -2.96 13.69
CA ALA A 64 8.70 -2.90 14.79
C ALA A 64 8.18 -4.29 15.17
N LEU A 65 8.09 -4.55 16.46
CA LEU A 65 7.61 -5.84 17.00
C LEU A 65 6.08 -5.93 17.01
N SER A 66 5.38 -4.83 16.79
CA SER A 66 3.91 -4.79 16.80
C SER A 66 3.32 -5.48 15.56
N PRO A 67 2.35 -6.39 15.74
CA PRO A 67 1.57 -6.95 14.63
C PRO A 67 0.66 -5.91 13.96
N LEU A 68 0.50 -4.72 14.54
CA LEU A 68 -0.24 -3.59 13.97
C LEU A 68 0.65 -2.68 13.12
N ALA A 69 1.97 -2.87 13.15
CA ALA A 69 2.87 -2.17 12.25
C ALA A 69 2.61 -2.61 10.80
N LYS A 70 2.94 -1.75 9.84
CA LYS A 70 2.62 -1.99 8.42
C LYS A 70 3.78 -1.68 7.49
N ILE A 71 3.85 -2.44 6.42
CA ILE A 71 4.69 -2.17 5.26
C ILE A 71 3.78 -2.11 4.04
N ALA A 72 3.81 -1.00 3.30
CA ALA A 72 3.08 -0.86 2.06
C ALA A 72 3.91 -0.14 0.99
N ALA A 73 3.95 -0.67 -0.22
CA ALA A 73 4.54 0.03 -1.36
C ALA A 73 3.62 1.20 -1.81
N LEU A 74 2.31 0.97 -1.79
CA LEU A 74 1.29 2.00 -2.02
C LEU A 74 0.25 1.95 -0.90
N TYR A 75 0.09 3.06 -0.20
CA TYR A 75 -0.90 3.23 0.86
C TYR A 75 -1.91 4.29 0.44
N LEU A 76 -3.17 3.90 0.34
CA LEU A 76 -4.26 4.75 -0.12
C LEU A 76 -5.24 5.02 1.02
N ARG A 77 -5.54 6.28 1.21
CA ARG A 77 -6.64 6.77 2.05
C ARG A 77 -7.42 7.82 1.29
N SER A 78 -8.66 8.02 1.71
CA SER A 78 -9.51 9.05 1.13
C SER A 78 -10.38 9.69 2.18
N ARG A 79 -10.91 10.85 1.87
CA ARG A 79 -11.95 11.51 2.66
C ARG A 79 -13.31 10.93 2.30
N ALA A 80 -14.25 11.00 3.24
CA ALA A 80 -15.61 10.50 3.01
C ALA A 80 -16.36 11.24 1.89
N ASP A 81 -15.99 12.49 1.63
CA ASP A 81 -16.57 13.36 0.61
C ASP A 81 -15.84 13.31 -0.75
N ASP A 82 -14.77 12.52 -0.90
CA ASP A 82 -14.03 12.41 -2.15
C ASP A 82 -14.76 11.50 -3.15
N VAL A 83 -15.34 12.10 -4.16
CA VAL A 83 -16.15 11.41 -5.20
C VAL A 83 -15.30 10.85 -6.35
N ASN A 84 -14.03 11.23 -6.43
CA ASN A 84 -13.14 10.83 -7.52
C ASN A 84 -12.78 9.34 -7.46
N THR A 85 -12.21 8.85 -8.54
CA THR A 85 -11.64 7.49 -8.64
C THR A 85 -10.20 7.57 -9.09
N GLY A 86 -9.29 7.10 -8.25
CA GLY A 86 -7.86 7.09 -8.54
C GLY A 86 -7.50 6.11 -9.64
N MET A 87 -6.42 6.40 -10.36
CA MET A 87 -5.84 5.50 -11.35
C MET A 87 -4.45 5.04 -10.88
N ILE A 88 -4.28 3.74 -10.70
CA ILE A 88 -3.02 3.09 -10.33
C ILE A 88 -2.65 2.11 -11.42
N ARG A 89 -1.61 2.41 -12.22
CA ARG A 89 -1.29 1.58 -13.38
C ARG A 89 0.19 1.50 -13.69
N ASN A 90 0.57 0.38 -14.30
CA ASN A 90 1.92 0.15 -14.82
C ASN A 90 3.03 0.32 -13.75
N ASN A 91 2.73 0.08 -12.48
CA ASN A 91 3.72 0.15 -11.42
C ASN A 91 4.35 -1.21 -11.17
N MET A 92 5.56 -1.19 -10.61
CA MET A 92 6.25 -2.35 -10.08
C MET A 92 6.46 -2.14 -8.57
N PHE A 93 5.80 -2.95 -7.76
CA PHE A 93 5.90 -2.93 -6.31
C PHE A 93 6.50 -4.24 -5.81
N ALA A 94 7.61 -4.17 -5.09
CA ALA A 94 8.27 -5.35 -4.55
C ALA A 94 8.61 -5.15 -3.06
N ILE A 95 8.08 -6.01 -2.21
CA ILE A 95 8.40 -6.09 -0.79
C ILE A 95 9.08 -7.43 -0.55
N ASN A 96 10.32 -7.42 -0.11
CA ASN A 96 11.06 -8.60 0.32
C ASN A 96 11.69 -8.30 1.66
N THR A 97 11.14 -8.85 2.74
CA THR A 97 11.57 -8.53 4.09
C THR A 97 11.17 -9.61 5.09
N THR A 98 11.91 -9.67 6.20
CA THR A 98 11.52 -10.44 7.39
C THR A 98 11.04 -9.46 8.46
N THR A 99 9.83 -9.64 8.98
CA THR A 99 9.19 -8.65 9.85
C THR A 99 8.07 -9.26 10.70
N ASN A 100 7.70 -8.59 11.80
CA ASN A 100 6.44 -8.84 12.52
C ASN A 100 5.29 -7.95 12.00
N ALA A 101 5.61 -6.95 11.18
CA ALA A 101 4.61 -6.04 10.63
C ALA A 101 3.73 -6.73 9.57
N GLN A 102 2.51 -6.23 9.41
CA GLN A 102 1.63 -6.62 8.30
C GLN A 102 2.24 -6.15 6.96
N ILE A 103 2.34 -7.05 6.00
CA ILE A 103 2.72 -6.71 4.63
C ILE A 103 1.43 -6.56 3.82
N LYS A 104 1.17 -5.35 3.32
CA LYS A 104 0.07 -5.04 2.41
C LYS A 104 0.62 -4.20 1.27
N ALA A 105 1.08 -4.83 0.19
CA ALA A 105 1.85 -4.13 -0.83
C ALA A 105 1.06 -2.97 -1.47
N ILE A 106 -0.22 -3.19 -1.81
CA ILE A 106 -1.19 -2.13 -2.08
C ILE A 106 -2.21 -2.18 -0.95
N ASP A 107 -2.27 -1.16 -0.12
CA ASP A 107 -3.14 -1.08 1.07
C ASP A 107 -4.18 0.04 0.89
N MET A 108 -5.43 -0.35 0.60
CA MET A 108 -6.58 0.55 0.48
C MET A 108 -7.28 0.62 1.83
N GLN A 109 -6.88 1.57 2.65
CA GLN A 109 -7.36 1.76 4.02
C GLN A 109 -8.43 2.84 4.07
N ASP A 110 -9.27 2.74 5.06
CA ASP A 110 -10.21 3.73 5.59
C ASP A 110 -10.89 4.68 4.59
N GLY A 111 -12.11 5.05 4.91
CA GLY A 111 -12.88 5.99 4.12
C GLY A 111 -13.40 5.37 2.82
N VAL A 112 -13.75 6.21 1.88
CA VAL A 112 -14.32 5.80 0.59
C VAL A 112 -13.24 5.78 -0.50
N VAL A 113 -12.15 5.05 -0.27
CA VAL A 113 -11.12 4.88 -1.31
C VAL A 113 -11.74 4.23 -2.54
N LYS A 114 -11.57 4.87 -3.69
CA LYS A 114 -11.99 4.35 -5.00
C LYS A 114 -10.79 4.33 -5.93
N ALA A 115 -10.47 3.19 -6.51
CA ALA A 115 -9.32 3.09 -7.43
C ALA A 115 -9.54 2.07 -8.55
N ASN A 116 -9.06 2.44 -9.73
CA ASN A 116 -8.83 1.53 -10.85
C ASN A 116 -7.36 1.08 -10.79
N ILE A 117 -7.15 -0.23 -10.62
CA ILE A 117 -5.82 -0.84 -10.42
C ILE A 117 -5.54 -1.75 -11.61
N TYR A 118 -4.74 -1.26 -12.56
CA TYR A 118 -4.54 -1.91 -13.85
C TYR A 118 -3.06 -2.12 -14.19
N HIS A 119 -2.74 -3.27 -14.74
CA HIS A 119 -1.42 -3.56 -15.33
C HIS A 119 -0.25 -3.35 -14.36
N ASN A 120 -0.42 -3.62 -13.06
CA ASN A 120 0.67 -3.53 -12.10
C ASN A 120 1.31 -4.90 -11.88
N SER A 121 2.59 -4.91 -11.56
CA SER A 121 3.32 -6.08 -11.07
C SER A 121 3.59 -5.89 -9.58
N VAL A 122 3.05 -6.77 -8.75
CA VAL A 122 3.13 -6.67 -7.28
C VAL A 122 3.67 -7.98 -6.73
N LEU A 123 4.79 -7.87 -6.03
CA LEU A 123 5.50 -8.98 -5.39
C LEU A 123 5.56 -8.74 -3.88
N ALA A 124 5.21 -9.75 -3.10
CA ALA A 124 5.50 -9.81 -1.67
C ALA A 124 6.21 -11.12 -1.34
N GLU A 125 7.38 -11.03 -0.75
CA GLU A 125 8.24 -12.15 -0.36
C GLU A 125 8.84 -11.93 1.03
N GLY A 126 9.52 -12.96 1.54
CA GLY A 126 10.20 -12.93 2.81
C GLY A 126 9.41 -13.67 3.89
N SER A 127 9.37 -13.14 5.11
CA SER A 127 8.69 -13.78 6.24
C SER A 127 7.93 -12.77 7.09
N SER A 128 6.71 -13.14 7.51
CA SER A 128 5.92 -12.34 8.44
C SER A 128 5.23 -13.20 9.50
N ALA A 129 5.14 -12.68 10.72
CA ALA A 129 4.35 -13.28 11.80
C ALA A 129 2.84 -13.04 11.64
N THR A 130 2.44 -12.15 10.72
CA THR A 130 1.04 -11.77 10.47
C THR A 130 0.65 -12.06 9.02
N ASN A 131 -0.65 -12.04 8.75
CA ASN A 131 -1.14 -12.20 7.39
C ASN A 131 -0.55 -11.13 6.44
N SER A 132 -0.26 -11.56 5.22
CA SER A 132 0.30 -10.72 4.16
C SER A 132 -0.61 -10.68 2.93
N TYR A 133 -0.58 -9.55 2.22
CA TYR A 133 -1.42 -9.31 1.05
C TYR A 133 -0.65 -8.54 -0.02
N THR A 134 -0.78 -8.93 -1.29
CA THR A 134 -0.30 -8.06 -2.38
C THR A 134 -1.28 -6.93 -2.65
N LEU A 135 -2.59 -7.17 -2.55
CA LEU A 135 -3.64 -6.15 -2.57
C LEU A 135 -4.56 -6.36 -1.38
N PHE A 136 -4.72 -5.36 -0.54
CA PHE A 136 -5.69 -5.34 0.56
C PHE A 136 -6.70 -4.21 0.36
N LYS A 137 -7.97 -4.54 0.51
CA LYS A 137 -9.09 -3.61 0.42
C LYS A 137 -9.90 -3.62 1.71
N SER A 138 -10.04 -2.46 2.36
CA SER A 138 -10.96 -2.30 3.49
C SER A 138 -12.42 -2.44 3.02
N ALA A 139 -13.32 -2.69 3.97
CA ALA A 139 -14.73 -2.94 3.69
C ALA A 139 -15.39 -1.82 2.86
N THR A 140 -15.08 -0.57 3.17
CA THR A 140 -15.66 0.62 2.52
C THR A 140 -14.97 1.05 1.23
N ALA A 141 -13.79 0.51 0.91
CA ALA A 141 -13.09 0.84 -0.32
C ALA A 141 -13.73 0.15 -1.54
N ALA A 142 -13.60 0.75 -2.71
CA ALA A 142 -14.00 0.19 -4.00
C ALA A 142 -12.81 0.09 -4.96
N ALA A 143 -12.65 -1.04 -5.63
CA ALA A 143 -11.59 -1.23 -6.60
C ALA A 143 -12.10 -1.96 -7.85
N ASP A 144 -11.72 -1.46 -9.02
CA ASP A 144 -11.73 -2.23 -10.27
C ASP A 144 -10.31 -2.73 -10.53
N VAL A 145 -10.12 -4.05 -10.58
CA VAL A 145 -8.78 -4.69 -10.62
C VAL A 145 -8.67 -5.52 -11.88
N LYS A 146 -7.78 -5.12 -12.82
CA LYS A 146 -7.63 -5.79 -14.11
C LYS A 146 -6.17 -5.93 -14.52
N ASN A 147 -5.83 -7.06 -15.13
CA ASN A 147 -4.55 -7.29 -15.79
C ASN A 147 -3.34 -7.04 -14.88
N ASN A 148 -3.44 -7.35 -13.59
CA ASN A 148 -2.32 -7.25 -12.66
C ASN A 148 -1.66 -8.61 -12.46
N VAL A 149 -0.36 -8.61 -12.18
CA VAL A 149 0.37 -9.74 -11.62
C VAL A 149 0.48 -9.53 -10.12
N LEU A 150 -0.21 -10.35 -9.33
CA LEU A 150 -0.22 -10.27 -7.87
C LEU A 150 0.37 -11.57 -7.31
N TYR A 151 1.61 -11.54 -6.86
CA TYR A 151 2.30 -12.71 -6.35
C TYR A 151 2.70 -12.52 -4.89
N ASN A 152 2.24 -13.42 -4.02
CA ASN A 152 2.55 -13.43 -2.60
C ASN A 152 3.19 -14.76 -2.21
N ALA A 153 4.47 -14.73 -1.86
CA ALA A 153 5.27 -15.83 -1.37
C ALA A 153 5.83 -15.56 0.04
N VAL A 154 5.17 -14.73 0.82
CA VAL A 154 5.54 -14.49 2.21
C VAL A 154 5.32 -15.76 3.03
N SER A 155 6.34 -16.19 3.75
CA SER A 155 6.32 -17.32 4.67
C SER A 155 6.13 -16.85 6.13
N GLY A 156 6.05 -17.78 7.07
CA GLY A 156 5.98 -17.51 8.51
C GLY A 156 4.66 -17.95 9.13
N ALA A 157 4.28 -17.36 10.26
CA ALA A 157 3.09 -17.77 11.01
C ALA A 157 1.78 -17.24 10.41
N GLY A 158 1.84 -16.18 9.62
CA GLY A 158 0.68 -15.62 8.93
C GLY A 158 0.37 -16.34 7.62
N THR A 159 -0.83 -16.10 7.10
CA THR A 159 -1.26 -16.61 5.78
C THR A 159 -0.96 -15.59 4.69
N ALA A 160 -0.48 -16.06 3.54
CA ALA A 160 -0.20 -15.25 2.37
C ALA A 160 -1.41 -15.22 1.42
N TYR A 161 -1.90 -14.03 1.09
CA TYR A 161 -3.02 -13.82 0.18
C TYR A 161 -2.60 -12.92 -0.99
N ALA A 162 -2.98 -13.28 -2.21
CA ALA A 162 -2.84 -12.35 -3.34
C ALA A 162 -3.79 -11.15 -3.16
N ILE A 163 -5.05 -11.41 -2.80
CA ILE A 163 -6.04 -10.36 -2.53
C ILE A 163 -6.70 -10.62 -1.18
N GLY A 164 -6.74 -9.61 -0.34
CA GLY A 164 -7.46 -9.61 0.92
C GLY A 164 -8.60 -8.60 0.91
N LEU A 165 -9.76 -9.03 1.38
CA LEU A 165 -10.94 -8.19 1.54
C LEU A 165 -11.32 -8.17 3.01
N GLU A 166 -11.45 -6.98 3.57
CA GLU A 166 -12.07 -6.82 4.87
C GLU A 166 -13.59 -6.95 4.71
N THR A 167 -14.20 -7.80 5.52
CA THR A 167 -15.66 -7.93 5.60
C THR A 167 -16.18 -7.05 6.73
N ASN A 168 -17.36 -6.46 6.55
CA ASN A 168 -18.07 -5.74 7.60
C ASN A 168 -18.60 -6.71 8.67
#